data_988aed1ecd4d92f0ced298e67c54099d
#
_entry.id   988aed1ecd4d92f0ced298e67c54099d
#
_cell.length_a   1.000
_cell.length_b   1.000
_cell.length_c   1.000
_cell.angle_alpha   90.00
_cell.angle_beta   90.00
_cell.angle_gamma   90.00
#
_symmetry.space_group_name_H-M   'P 1'
#
loop_
_entity.id
_entity.type
_entity.pdbx_description
1 polymer ?
#
loop_
_entity_poly.entity_id
_entity_poly.type
_entity_poly.pdbx_seq_one_letter_code
_entity_poly.pdbx_strand_id
1 'polypeptide(L)'
;MQKNFSIKNLSGDTAEIKIFGEIGEGWFGDGVTLDSVKTQLEGIKAKKINVLISSLGGDVNHALAIHDILKMSNAEITTEIVGATASSGTIVAMAGSDGNRKMSNNSLFLVHNAWMLAIGNSQ
;
A
#
# COMPACT_ATOMS: atom_id res chain seq x y z
N MET A 1 18.26 -7.33 4.98
CA MET A 1 17.90 -5.91 4.99
C MET A 1 16.40 -5.73 5.20
N GLN A 2 16.04 -4.80 6.04
CA GLN A 2 14.64 -4.48 6.28
C GLN A 2 14.01 -3.82 5.05
N LYS A 3 12.92 -4.34 4.60
CA LYS A 3 12.13 -3.72 3.55
C LYS A 3 11.04 -2.85 4.16
N ASN A 4 10.46 -1.97 3.36
CA ASN A 4 9.32 -1.15 3.77
C ASN A 4 8.02 -1.94 3.83
N PHE A 5 8.13 -3.23 3.74
CA PHE A 5 7.02 -4.16 3.71
C PHE A 5 7.36 -5.38 4.57
N SER A 6 6.45 -5.77 5.45
CA SER A 6 6.64 -6.95 6.29
C SER A 6 5.30 -7.60 6.60
N ILE A 7 5.35 -8.89 6.93
CA ILE A 7 4.17 -9.66 7.32
C ILE A 7 4.31 -10.08 8.77
N LYS A 8 3.22 -10.00 9.50
CA LYS A 8 3.15 -10.47 10.86
C LYS A 8 1.82 -11.18 11.09
N ASN A 9 1.87 -12.38 11.65
CA ASN A 9 0.66 -13.06 12.06
C ASN A 9 0.26 -12.58 13.46
N LEU A 10 -0.88 -11.93 13.57
CA LEU A 10 -1.38 -11.38 14.83
C LEU A 10 -2.14 -12.43 15.63
N SER A 11 -2.89 -13.27 14.96
CA SER A 11 -3.60 -14.40 15.52
C SER A 11 -3.88 -15.36 14.39
N GLY A 12 -4.46 -16.52 14.69
CA GLY A 12 -4.62 -17.59 13.71
C GLY A 12 -5.17 -17.16 12.35
N ASP A 13 -6.15 -16.22 12.35
CA ASP A 13 -6.82 -15.82 11.12
C ASP A 13 -6.51 -14.39 10.68
N THR A 14 -5.55 -13.72 11.32
CA THR A 14 -5.23 -12.33 11.00
C THR A 14 -3.73 -12.18 10.74
N ALA A 15 -3.39 -11.55 9.62
CA ALA A 15 -2.02 -11.17 9.28
C ALA A 15 -1.93 -9.66 9.17
N GLU A 16 -0.71 -9.13 9.29
CA GLU A 16 -0.45 -7.70 9.16
C GLU A 16 0.59 -7.47 8.09
N ILE A 17 0.31 -6.52 7.21
CA ILE A 17 1.24 -6.04 6.18
C ILE A 17 1.52 -4.59 6.48
N LYS A 18 2.79 -4.17 6.32
CA LYS A 18 3.19 -2.78 6.46
C LYS A 18 3.65 -2.24 5.12
N ILE A 19 3.02 -1.17 4.66
CA ILE A 19 3.40 -0.47 3.44
C ILE A 19 3.91 0.90 3.87
N PHE A 20 5.21 0.97 4.14
CA PHE A 20 5.86 2.16 4.66
C PHE A 20 6.91 2.63 3.66
N GLY A 21 6.92 3.93 3.39
CA GLY A 21 7.91 4.53 2.52
C GLY A 21 7.41 4.77 1.10
N GLU A 22 8.31 4.87 0.15
CA GLU A 22 7.99 5.20 -1.23
C GLU A 22 7.34 4.03 -1.95
N ILE A 23 6.32 4.32 -2.76
CA ILE A 23 5.67 3.32 -3.61
C ILE A 23 6.38 3.31 -4.96
N GLY A 24 6.69 2.11 -5.46
CA GLY A 24 7.47 1.90 -6.66
C GLY A 24 8.89 1.47 -6.33
N GLU A 25 9.77 1.55 -7.34
CA GLU A 25 11.16 1.09 -7.17
C GLU A 25 11.95 1.94 -6.17
N GLY A 26 11.64 3.24 -6.08
CA GLY A 26 12.39 4.16 -5.26
C GLY A 26 13.74 4.51 -5.90
N TRP A 27 14.39 5.55 -5.35
CA TRP A 27 15.69 5.99 -5.84
C TRP A 27 16.77 4.95 -5.63
N PHE A 28 16.66 4.14 -4.58
CA PHE A 28 17.70 3.18 -4.18
C PHE A 28 17.20 1.74 -4.28
N GLY A 29 16.09 1.51 -4.98
CA GLY A 29 15.54 0.17 -5.14
C GLY A 29 14.91 -0.40 -3.88
N ASP A 30 14.57 0.44 -2.91
CA ASP A 30 14.03 0.04 -1.62
C ASP A 30 12.55 0.37 -1.44
N GLY A 31 11.86 0.74 -2.52
CA GLY A 31 10.46 1.06 -2.44
C GLY A 31 9.56 -0.17 -2.36
N VAL A 32 8.28 0.10 -2.14
CA VAL A 32 7.23 -0.93 -2.10
C VAL A 32 6.69 -1.10 -3.51
N THR A 33 6.94 -2.26 -4.11
CA THR A 33 6.52 -2.54 -5.48
C THR A 33 5.33 -3.48 -5.53
N LEU A 34 4.69 -3.55 -6.69
CA LEU A 34 3.65 -4.55 -6.94
C LEU A 34 4.17 -5.96 -6.66
N ASP A 35 5.37 -6.29 -7.18
CA ASP A 35 5.91 -7.63 -7.00
C ASP A 35 6.18 -7.96 -5.55
N SER A 36 6.68 -7.00 -4.76
CA SER A 36 6.95 -7.25 -3.35
C SER A 36 5.65 -7.51 -2.57
N VAL A 37 4.59 -6.77 -2.86
CA VAL A 37 3.30 -6.97 -2.20
C VAL A 37 2.65 -8.29 -2.67
N LYS A 38 2.68 -8.54 -3.98
CA LYS A 38 2.11 -9.76 -4.54
C LYS A 38 2.77 -11.01 -3.95
N THR A 39 4.09 -11.04 -3.90
CA THR A 39 4.83 -12.18 -3.37
C THR A 39 4.45 -12.45 -1.92
N GLN A 40 4.33 -11.40 -1.12
CA GLN A 40 3.97 -11.55 0.28
C GLN A 40 2.53 -12.03 0.45
N LEU A 41 1.60 -11.49 -0.35
CA LEU A 41 0.20 -11.93 -0.30
C LEU A 41 0.05 -13.42 -0.64
N GLU A 42 0.81 -13.91 -1.59
CA GLU A 42 0.77 -15.32 -1.96
C GLU A 42 1.14 -16.25 -0.81
N GLY A 43 1.93 -15.76 0.14
CA GLY A 43 2.31 -16.52 1.32
C GLY A 43 1.33 -16.42 2.49
N ILE A 44 0.31 -15.58 2.38
CA ILE A 44 -0.64 -15.37 3.48
C ILE A 44 -1.86 -16.26 3.30
N LYS A 45 -2.18 -17.02 4.34
CA LYS A 45 -3.39 -17.86 4.36
C LYS A 45 -4.44 -17.36 5.35
N ALA A 46 -4.19 -16.25 6.01
CA ALA A 46 -5.12 -15.67 6.98
C ALA A 46 -6.39 -15.18 6.28
N LYS A 47 -7.50 -15.20 7.01
CA LYS A 47 -8.79 -14.73 6.49
C LYS A 47 -8.93 -13.21 6.55
N LYS A 48 -8.12 -12.56 7.38
CA LYS A 48 -8.12 -11.11 7.54
C LYS A 48 -6.71 -10.59 7.41
N ILE A 49 -6.55 -9.47 6.73
CA ILE A 49 -5.26 -8.82 6.57
C ILE A 49 -5.42 -7.35 6.95
N ASN A 50 -4.63 -6.92 7.94
CA ASN A 50 -4.53 -5.53 8.31
C ASN A 50 -3.35 -4.91 7.58
N VAL A 51 -3.60 -3.88 6.79
CA VAL A 51 -2.57 -3.21 6.00
C VAL A 51 -2.33 -1.84 6.64
N LEU A 52 -1.17 -1.68 7.28
CA LEU A 52 -0.76 -0.41 7.85
C LEU A 52 -0.03 0.38 6.77
N ILE A 53 -0.40 1.63 6.58
CA ILE A 53 0.12 2.46 5.49
C ILE A 53 0.67 3.76 6.05
N SER A 54 1.92 4.06 5.69
CA SER A 54 2.55 5.34 5.95
C SER A 54 3.43 5.64 4.74
N SER A 55 2.92 6.40 3.80
CA SER A 55 3.59 6.63 2.52
C SER A 55 3.23 8.00 1.98
N LEU A 56 4.22 8.74 1.55
CA LEU A 56 4.00 10.01 0.86
C LEU A 56 3.77 9.82 -0.64
N GLY A 57 3.66 8.56 -1.08
CA GLY A 57 3.32 8.24 -2.46
C GLY A 57 4.51 7.75 -3.26
N GLY A 58 4.40 7.91 -4.57
CA GLY A 58 5.39 7.45 -5.53
C GLY A 58 4.74 7.13 -6.85
N ASP A 59 5.10 6.01 -7.44
CA ASP A 59 4.64 5.60 -8.76
C ASP A 59 3.15 5.22 -8.72
N VAL A 60 2.35 5.95 -9.48
CA VAL A 60 0.90 5.73 -9.55
C VAL A 60 0.57 4.35 -10.11
N ASN A 61 1.34 3.86 -11.07
CA ASN A 61 1.08 2.54 -11.65
C ASN A 61 1.22 1.43 -10.62
N HIS A 62 2.27 1.49 -9.80
CA HIS A 62 2.44 0.54 -8.70
C HIS A 62 1.31 0.68 -7.68
N ALA A 63 0.91 1.91 -7.36
CA ALA A 63 -0.15 2.14 -6.38
C ALA A 63 -1.48 1.55 -6.85
N LEU A 64 -1.85 1.78 -8.11
CA LEU A 64 -3.08 1.23 -8.68
C LEU A 64 -3.06 -0.30 -8.66
N ALA A 65 -1.94 -0.88 -9.07
CA ALA A 65 -1.81 -2.34 -9.10
C ALA A 65 -1.83 -2.94 -7.70
N ILE A 66 -1.18 -2.31 -6.73
CA ILE A 66 -1.21 -2.77 -5.33
C ILE A 66 -2.64 -2.69 -4.79
N HIS A 67 -3.33 -1.58 -5.05
CA HIS A 67 -4.75 -1.45 -4.69
C HIS A 67 -5.55 -2.63 -5.24
N ASP A 68 -5.36 -2.94 -6.52
CA ASP A 68 -6.15 -3.96 -7.17
C ASP A 68 -5.87 -5.36 -6.64
N ILE A 69 -4.60 -5.71 -6.40
CA ILE A 69 -4.30 -7.04 -5.87
C ILE A 69 -4.78 -7.20 -4.43
N LEU A 70 -4.79 -6.14 -3.63
CA LEU A 70 -5.39 -6.19 -2.31
C LEU A 70 -6.90 -6.43 -2.41
N LYS A 71 -7.57 -5.73 -3.33
CA LYS A 71 -9.01 -5.91 -3.57
C LYS A 71 -9.34 -7.32 -4.06
N MET A 72 -8.46 -7.93 -4.83
CA MET A 72 -8.65 -9.27 -5.38
C MET A 72 -8.38 -10.37 -4.37
N SER A 73 -7.80 -10.04 -3.23
CA SER A 73 -7.52 -11.04 -2.19
C SER A 73 -8.82 -11.64 -1.66
N ASN A 74 -8.78 -12.92 -1.34
CA ASN A 74 -9.92 -13.58 -0.68
C ASN A 74 -10.03 -13.19 0.79
N ALA A 75 -9.01 -12.57 1.35
CA ALA A 75 -9.04 -12.11 2.73
C ALA A 75 -9.85 -10.81 2.86
N GLU A 76 -10.37 -10.57 4.05
CA GLU A 76 -10.97 -9.29 4.38
C GLU A 76 -9.85 -8.28 4.65
N ILE A 77 -9.80 -7.22 3.85
CA ILE A 77 -8.74 -6.22 3.92
C ILE A 77 -9.20 -5.03 4.76
N THR A 78 -8.43 -4.72 5.78
CA THR A 78 -8.55 -3.47 6.55
C THR A 78 -7.30 -2.65 6.29
N THR A 79 -7.48 -1.40 5.87
CA THR A 79 -6.35 -0.48 5.74
C THR A 79 -6.39 0.52 6.88
N GLU A 80 -5.22 0.86 7.41
CA GLU A 80 -5.10 1.84 8.48
C GLU A 80 -3.91 2.75 8.20
N ILE A 81 -4.18 4.05 8.20
CA ILE A 81 -3.16 5.06 8.00
C ILE A 81 -2.50 5.37 9.33
N VAL A 82 -1.18 5.26 9.34
CA VAL A 82 -0.32 5.55 10.48
C VAL A 82 0.61 6.68 10.07
N GLY A 83 0.59 7.78 10.83
CA GLY A 83 1.37 8.94 10.46
C GLY A 83 0.75 9.69 9.29
N ALA A 84 1.50 9.84 8.19
CA ALA A 84 1.02 10.58 7.03
C ALA A 84 0.95 9.68 5.80
N THR A 85 -0.13 9.84 5.04
CA THR A 85 -0.25 9.19 3.74
C THR A 85 -0.74 10.23 2.74
N ALA A 86 -0.06 10.32 1.61
CA ALA A 86 -0.31 11.36 0.63
C ALA A 86 -0.17 10.81 -0.78
N SER A 87 -0.71 11.55 -1.76
CA SER A 87 -0.53 11.27 -3.18
C SER A 87 -0.98 9.84 -3.51
N SER A 88 -0.16 9.07 -4.24
CA SER A 88 -0.53 7.70 -4.63
C SER A 88 -0.67 6.74 -3.44
N GLY A 89 -0.13 7.08 -2.28
CA GLY A 89 -0.39 6.29 -1.06
C GLY A 89 -1.87 6.26 -0.69
N THR A 90 -2.61 7.32 -1.01
CA THR A 90 -4.04 7.37 -0.74
C THR A 90 -4.81 6.35 -1.59
N ILE A 91 -4.31 6.05 -2.78
CA ILE A 91 -4.91 5.03 -3.65
C ILE A 91 -4.84 3.66 -2.96
N VAL A 92 -3.69 3.33 -2.42
CA VAL A 92 -3.51 2.05 -1.71
C VAL A 92 -4.43 1.99 -0.49
N ALA A 93 -4.57 3.09 0.23
CA ALA A 93 -5.43 3.15 1.42
C ALA A 93 -6.89 2.84 1.10
N MET A 94 -7.34 3.14 -0.11
CA MET A 94 -8.71 2.87 -0.51
C MET A 94 -8.99 1.40 -0.81
N ALA A 95 -7.99 0.53 -0.71
CA ALA A 95 -8.18 -0.90 -0.91
C ALA A 95 -8.94 -1.58 0.23
N GLY A 96 -9.03 -0.95 1.40
CA GLY A 96 -9.83 -1.50 2.49
C GLY A 96 -11.30 -1.59 2.10
N SER A 97 -11.98 -2.64 2.56
CA SER A 97 -13.41 -2.79 2.31
C SER A 97 -14.20 -1.74 3.08
N ASP A 98 -15.47 -1.58 2.72
CA ASP A 98 -16.34 -0.59 3.36
C ASP A 98 -16.38 -0.83 4.87
N GLY A 99 -16.17 0.24 5.64
CA GLY A 99 -16.12 0.17 7.09
C GLY A 99 -14.76 -0.27 7.64
N ASN A 100 -13.83 -0.65 6.76
CA ASN A 100 -12.51 -1.16 7.17
C ASN A 100 -11.37 -0.26 6.67
N ARG A 101 -11.64 1.01 6.46
CA ARG A 101 -10.63 2.03 6.14
C ARG A 101 -10.52 2.94 7.34
N LYS A 102 -9.33 2.96 7.98
CA LYS A 102 -9.13 3.60 9.26
C LYS A 102 -7.96 4.55 9.23
N MET A 103 -7.96 5.51 10.14
CA MET A 103 -6.87 6.45 10.35
C MET A 103 -6.58 6.55 11.84
N SER A 104 -5.31 6.59 12.22
CA SER A 104 -4.95 6.87 13.61
C SER A 104 -5.26 8.33 13.95
N ASN A 105 -5.35 8.63 15.25
CA ASN A 105 -5.77 9.97 15.70
C ASN A 105 -4.84 11.09 15.25
N ASN A 106 -3.55 10.79 15.07
CA ASN A 106 -2.55 11.79 14.69
C ASN A 106 -2.16 11.69 13.23
N SER A 107 -2.94 10.98 12.41
CA SER A 107 -2.57 10.76 11.02
C SER A 107 -3.09 11.87 10.10
N LEU A 108 -2.43 12.00 8.96
CA LEU A 108 -2.80 12.93 7.89
C LEU A 108 -3.06 12.13 6.61
N PHE A 109 -4.09 12.56 5.89
CA PHE A 109 -4.45 11.96 4.61
C PHE A 109 -4.56 13.10 3.60
N LEU A 110 -3.59 13.20 2.69
CA LEU A 110 -3.49 14.31 1.76
C LEU A 110 -3.73 13.86 0.34
N VAL A 111 -4.78 14.41 -0.27
CA VAL A 111 -5.13 14.14 -1.66
C VAL A 111 -4.83 15.41 -2.48
N HIS A 112 -4.20 15.23 -3.62
CA HIS A 112 -3.94 16.33 -4.54
C HIS A 112 -4.05 15.83 -5.97
N ASN A 113 -4.13 16.79 -6.91
CA ASN A 113 -4.17 16.44 -8.34
C ASN A 113 -2.89 15.72 -8.73
N ALA A 114 -3.03 14.74 -9.59
CA ALA A 114 -1.89 14.01 -10.12
C ALA A 114 -1.05 14.91 -11.02
N TRP A 115 0.25 14.66 -11.03
CA TRP A 115 1.16 15.31 -11.98
C TRP A 115 2.17 14.26 -12.46
N MET A 116 2.75 14.53 -13.60
CA MET A 116 3.77 13.65 -14.15
C MET A 116 4.74 14.44 -14.99
N LEU A 117 5.95 13.92 -15.11
CA LEU A 117 6.95 14.40 -16.06
C LEU A 117 6.92 13.46 -17.27
N ALA A 118 6.71 14.03 -18.45
CA ALA A 118 6.71 13.27 -19.68
C ALA A 118 7.79 13.81 -20.60
N ILE A 119 8.64 12.92 -21.11
CA ILE A 119 9.74 13.26 -22.01
C ILE A 119 9.65 12.34 -23.22
N GLY A 120 9.69 12.90 -24.42
CA GLY A 120 9.63 12.10 -25.62
C GLY A 120 9.36 12.94 -26.85
N ASN A 121 9.10 12.25 -27.95
CA ASN A 121 8.77 12.88 -29.23
C ASN A 121 7.26 13.00 -29.39
N SER A 122 6.85 13.96 -30.22
CA SER A 122 5.43 14.19 -30.48
C SER A 122 4.83 13.25 -31.53
N GLN A 123 5.63 12.31 -31.99
CA GLN A 123 5.18 11.36 -33.00
C GLN A 123 4.39 10.21 -32.42
#